data_7ff8a545e3d945a6df38efc57f508ce7
#
_entry.id   7ff8a545e3d945a6df38efc57f508ce7
#
_cell.length_a   1.000
_cell.length_b   1.000
_cell.length_c   1.000
_cell.angle_alpha   90.00
_cell.angle_beta   90.00
_cell.angle_gamma   90.00
#
_symmetry.space_group_name_H-M   'P 1'
#
loop_
_entity.id
_entity.type
_entity.pdbx_description
1 polymer ?
#
loop_
_entity_poly.entity_id
_entity_poly.type
_entity_poly.pdbx_seq_one_letter_code
_entity_poly.pdbx_strand_id
1 'polypeptide(L)'
;MPEITDFPPGMPTWADLTTSDADAAASFYGELFGWKAEEGEGDPEENGGYRLFVRDDKQIAGLMQINQEGQPPSWNTYISVSDADATADKVKEAGGETIMGPMDVMDQGRMAFFSDPTGAVFGVWQPKKQTGADVVSEPGSVAWNQVNTRDPDKAAEFYKAVFGWDSERLDTGGADYWELQLDGTGVSGMFRMGDDFPEELPAHWIVYFAVEDADAATEKAKEGGAQVRAEPFDNEAGRFAVLTDPQGAAFALINQGGGSVAGKEAGGDDAEGDDEKGDEGRDD
;
A
#
# COMPACT_ATOMS: atom_id res chain seq x y z
N MET A 1 15.34 -9.50 -7.03
CA MET A 1 15.60 -8.58 -5.90
C MET A 1 15.57 -9.37 -4.60
N PRO A 2 16.24 -8.94 -3.51
CA PRO A 2 16.16 -9.69 -2.26
C PRO A 2 14.71 -9.75 -1.78
N GLU A 3 14.29 -10.90 -1.30
CA GLU A 3 13.01 -11.07 -0.61
C GLU A 3 13.00 -10.12 0.59
N ILE A 4 11.95 -9.30 0.72
CA ILE A 4 11.77 -8.50 1.93
C ILE A 4 11.19 -9.45 2.96
N THR A 5 11.99 -9.84 3.92
CA THR A 5 11.61 -10.77 5.00
C THR A 5 11.33 -10.05 6.32
N ASP A 6 11.52 -8.74 6.37
CA ASP A 6 11.34 -7.95 7.58
C ASP A 6 10.69 -6.59 7.25
N PHE A 7 9.59 -6.32 7.93
CA PHE A 7 8.86 -5.06 7.83
C PHE A 7 8.96 -4.34 9.18
N PRO A 8 9.86 -3.36 9.33
CA PRO A 8 9.99 -2.62 10.58
C PRO A 8 8.66 -1.95 10.97
N PRO A 9 8.43 -1.72 12.27
CA PRO A 9 7.24 -1.00 12.74
C PRO A 9 7.07 0.35 12.04
N GLY A 10 5.86 0.62 11.57
CA GLY A 10 5.51 1.79 10.77
C GLY A 10 5.58 1.54 9.25
N MET A 11 5.96 0.36 8.78
CA MET A 11 5.99 0.04 7.35
C MET A 11 4.71 -0.70 6.93
N PRO A 12 4.07 -0.36 5.78
CA PRO A 12 3.03 -1.22 5.20
C PRO A 12 3.59 -2.61 4.91
N THR A 13 2.92 -3.64 5.41
CA THR A 13 3.45 -5.01 5.43
C THR A 13 2.58 -6.02 4.70
N TRP A 14 1.28 -5.76 4.64
CA TRP A 14 0.29 -6.69 4.11
C TRP A 14 -0.87 -5.95 3.47
N ALA A 15 -1.53 -6.59 2.54
CA ALA A 15 -2.83 -6.19 2.05
C ALA A 15 -3.76 -7.40 1.99
N ASP A 16 -5.05 -7.21 2.27
CA ASP A 16 -6.06 -8.23 2.00
C ASP A 16 -7.29 -7.65 1.33
N LEU A 17 -7.96 -8.49 0.58
CA LEU A 17 -9.23 -8.20 -0.05
C LEU A 17 -10.36 -8.76 0.82
N THR A 18 -11.24 -7.88 1.24
CA THR A 18 -12.54 -8.26 1.77
C THR A 18 -13.58 -8.11 0.66
N THR A 19 -14.31 -9.16 0.30
CA THR A 19 -15.17 -9.18 -0.90
C THR A 19 -16.50 -9.89 -0.66
N SER A 20 -17.52 -9.54 -1.45
CA SER A 20 -18.83 -10.19 -1.41
C SER A 20 -18.86 -11.58 -2.06
N ASP A 21 -17.89 -11.90 -2.93
CA ASP A 21 -17.75 -13.19 -3.61
C ASP A 21 -16.27 -13.55 -3.75
N ALA A 22 -15.77 -14.31 -2.79
CA ALA A 22 -14.36 -14.68 -2.72
C ALA A 22 -13.92 -15.62 -3.85
N ASP A 23 -14.81 -16.45 -4.40
CA ASP A 23 -14.47 -17.34 -5.51
C ASP A 23 -14.37 -16.58 -6.83
N ALA A 24 -15.29 -15.65 -7.08
CA ALA A 24 -15.24 -14.77 -8.23
C ALA A 24 -14.01 -13.83 -8.16
N ALA A 25 -13.69 -13.30 -6.98
CA ALA A 25 -12.48 -12.49 -6.78
C ALA A 25 -11.20 -13.32 -7.00
N ALA A 26 -11.14 -14.55 -6.47
CA ALA A 26 -10.01 -15.47 -6.71
C ALA A 26 -9.80 -15.73 -8.21
N SER A 27 -10.86 -15.92 -8.98
CA SER A 27 -10.78 -16.09 -10.43
C SER A 27 -10.28 -14.83 -11.13
N PHE A 28 -10.83 -13.66 -10.79
CA PHE A 28 -10.46 -12.37 -11.37
C PHE A 28 -8.99 -12.04 -11.15
N TYR A 29 -8.52 -12.06 -9.91
CA TYR A 29 -7.11 -11.76 -9.59
C TYR A 29 -6.16 -12.88 -10.04
N GLY A 30 -6.64 -14.12 -10.08
CA GLY A 30 -5.93 -15.24 -10.68
C GLY A 30 -5.66 -15.03 -12.16
N GLU A 31 -6.66 -14.59 -12.92
CA GLU A 31 -6.49 -14.23 -14.33
C GLU A 31 -5.59 -12.98 -14.47
N LEU A 32 -5.81 -11.92 -13.67
CA LEU A 32 -5.10 -10.66 -13.80
C LEU A 32 -3.61 -10.80 -13.48
N PHE A 33 -3.26 -11.40 -12.35
CA PHE A 33 -1.90 -11.42 -11.80
C PHE A 33 -1.23 -12.82 -11.79
N GLY A 34 -1.95 -13.86 -12.16
CA GLY A 34 -1.46 -15.24 -12.07
C GLY A 34 -1.48 -15.81 -10.65
N TRP A 35 -2.28 -15.23 -9.75
CA TRP A 35 -2.39 -15.69 -8.37
C TRP A 35 -3.26 -16.96 -8.25
N LYS A 36 -3.00 -17.73 -7.21
CA LYS A 36 -3.87 -18.81 -6.75
C LYS A 36 -4.38 -18.45 -5.36
N ALA A 37 -5.67 -18.73 -5.12
CA ALA A 37 -6.21 -18.63 -3.77
C ALA A 37 -6.07 -19.99 -3.08
N GLU A 38 -5.32 -20.02 -2.00
CA GLU A 38 -5.11 -21.20 -1.16
C GLU A 38 -5.79 -21.00 0.20
N GLU A 39 -6.21 -22.07 0.85
CA GLU A 39 -6.77 -21.99 2.20
C GLU A 39 -5.70 -21.49 3.17
N GLY A 40 -6.07 -20.55 4.03
CA GLY A 40 -5.21 -20.08 5.10
C GLY A 40 -4.98 -21.18 6.16
N GLU A 41 -4.00 -20.98 7.03
CA GLU A 41 -3.74 -21.92 8.11
C GLU A 41 -4.93 -22.00 9.10
N GLY A 42 -5.16 -23.19 9.66
CA GLY A 42 -6.20 -23.47 10.65
C GLY A 42 -7.48 -24.01 10.04
N ASP A 43 -8.47 -24.21 10.91
CA ASP A 43 -9.81 -24.65 10.49
C ASP A 43 -10.56 -23.47 9.86
N PRO A 44 -11.21 -23.62 8.70
CA PRO A 44 -12.02 -22.57 8.08
C PRO A 44 -13.13 -22.00 8.99
N GLU A 45 -13.63 -22.80 9.95
CA GLU A 45 -14.57 -22.31 10.95
C GLU A 45 -13.90 -21.37 11.98
N GLU A 46 -12.62 -21.56 12.25
CA GLU A 46 -11.84 -20.76 13.21
C GLU A 46 -11.22 -19.51 12.58
N ASN A 47 -10.74 -19.62 11.30
CA ASN A 47 -10.11 -18.52 10.58
C ASN A 47 -11.11 -17.69 9.73
N GLY A 48 -12.43 -17.98 9.82
CA GLY A 48 -13.47 -17.29 9.08
C GLY A 48 -13.45 -17.52 7.57
N GLY A 49 -12.79 -18.59 7.10
CA GLY A 49 -12.60 -18.89 5.68
C GLY A 49 -11.57 -17.98 5.00
N TYR A 50 -10.61 -17.44 5.77
CA TYR A 50 -9.52 -16.63 5.23
C TYR A 50 -8.66 -17.45 4.29
N ARG A 51 -8.36 -16.88 3.12
CA ARG A 51 -7.51 -17.49 2.10
C ARG A 51 -6.31 -16.59 1.81
N LEU A 52 -5.27 -17.19 1.24
CA LEU A 52 -4.07 -16.49 0.81
C LEU A 52 -4.00 -16.46 -0.71
N PHE A 53 -3.74 -15.31 -1.27
CA PHE A 53 -3.28 -15.20 -2.65
C PHE A 53 -1.79 -15.54 -2.69
N VAL A 54 -1.44 -16.58 -3.43
CA VAL A 54 -0.07 -17.05 -3.59
C VAL A 54 0.33 -17.08 -5.06
N ARG A 55 1.62 -16.88 -5.32
CA ARG A 55 2.26 -17.06 -6.62
C ARG A 55 3.65 -17.62 -6.43
N ASP A 56 3.98 -18.73 -7.12
CA ASP A 56 5.26 -19.40 -7.01
C ASP A 56 5.63 -19.75 -5.54
N ASP A 57 4.63 -20.30 -4.80
CA ASP A 57 4.71 -20.66 -3.37
C ASP A 57 4.98 -19.47 -2.42
N LYS A 58 4.81 -18.22 -2.88
CA LYS A 58 4.99 -17.00 -2.10
C LYS A 58 3.65 -16.34 -1.80
N GLN A 59 3.47 -15.90 -0.57
CA GLN A 59 2.28 -15.19 -0.11
C GLN A 59 2.35 -13.73 -0.59
N ILE A 60 1.32 -13.31 -1.33
CA ILE A 60 1.24 -11.97 -1.92
C ILE A 60 0.26 -11.09 -1.14
N ALA A 61 -0.93 -11.62 -0.83
CA ALA A 61 -2.02 -10.88 -0.20
C ALA A 61 -3.02 -11.85 0.45
N GLY A 62 -3.98 -11.32 1.20
CA GLY A 62 -5.08 -12.06 1.78
C GLY A 62 -6.39 -11.94 0.99
N LEU A 63 -7.31 -12.84 1.26
CA LEU A 63 -8.65 -12.86 0.69
C LEU A 63 -9.66 -13.33 1.73
N MET A 64 -10.69 -12.53 1.96
CA MET A 64 -11.75 -12.85 2.92
C MET A 64 -13.15 -12.58 2.35
N GLN A 65 -14.07 -13.50 2.59
CA GLN A 65 -15.49 -13.30 2.30
C GLN A 65 -16.11 -12.34 3.32
N ILE A 66 -16.88 -11.35 2.85
CA ILE A 66 -17.69 -10.49 3.72
C ILE A 66 -18.73 -11.34 4.44
N ASN A 67 -18.75 -11.26 5.76
CA ASN A 67 -19.71 -11.93 6.63
C ASN A 67 -20.70 -10.96 7.30
N GLN A 68 -20.55 -9.65 7.07
CA GLN A 68 -21.41 -8.61 7.65
C GLN A 68 -22.23 -7.93 6.56
N GLU A 69 -23.54 -7.82 6.78
CA GLU A 69 -24.44 -7.11 5.87
C GLU A 69 -24.08 -5.60 5.83
N GLY A 70 -23.96 -5.06 4.62
CA GLY A 70 -23.66 -3.64 4.40
C GLY A 70 -22.19 -3.27 4.40
N GLN A 71 -21.26 -4.20 4.64
CA GLN A 71 -19.83 -3.95 4.48
C GLN A 71 -19.49 -3.89 2.97
N PRO A 72 -18.87 -2.80 2.48
CA PRO A 72 -18.45 -2.73 1.09
C PRO A 72 -17.19 -3.58 0.86
N PRO A 73 -17.02 -4.16 -0.35
CA PRO A 73 -15.75 -4.75 -0.75
C PRO A 73 -14.62 -3.72 -0.72
N SER A 74 -13.45 -4.13 -0.22
CA SER A 74 -12.28 -3.25 -0.09
C SER A 74 -10.97 -4.03 -0.06
N TRP A 75 -9.93 -3.42 -0.63
CA TRP A 75 -8.56 -3.75 -0.30
C TRP A 75 -8.16 -3.01 0.97
N ASN A 76 -7.67 -3.74 1.95
CA ASN A 76 -7.23 -3.20 3.24
C ASN A 76 -5.70 -3.18 3.28
N THR A 77 -5.15 -2.05 3.70
CA THR A 77 -3.71 -1.88 3.96
C THR A 77 -3.42 -2.15 5.43
N TYR A 78 -2.40 -2.95 5.71
CA TYR A 78 -1.92 -3.19 7.08
C TYR A 78 -0.53 -2.60 7.27
N ILE A 79 -0.36 -1.93 8.41
CA ILE A 79 0.91 -1.32 8.82
C ILE A 79 1.50 -2.15 9.94
N SER A 80 2.77 -2.55 9.80
CA SER A 80 3.51 -3.29 10.83
C SER A 80 3.62 -2.47 12.12
N VAL A 81 3.41 -3.11 13.25
CA VAL A 81 3.58 -2.49 14.58
C VAL A 81 4.26 -3.46 15.54
N SER A 82 5.00 -2.92 16.50
CA SER A 82 5.62 -3.73 17.57
C SER A 82 4.63 -4.15 18.65
N ASP A 83 3.53 -3.39 18.83
CA ASP A 83 2.51 -3.62 19.85
C ASP A 83 1.18 -3.02 19.39
N ALA A 84 0.21 -3.90 19.09
CA ALA A 84 -1.10 -3.51 18.58
C ALA A 84 -1.96 -2.81 19.64
N ASP A 85 -1.82 -3.19 20.92
CA ASP A 85 -2.57 -2.57 22.05
C ASP A 85 -2.06 -1.15 22.31
N ALA A 86 -0.74 -0.96 22.37
CA ALA A 86 -0.13 0.37 22.51
C ALA A 86 -0.44 1.26 21.28
N THR A 87 -0.55 0.67 20.10
CA THR A 87 -0.96 1.41 18.89
C THR A 87 -2.42 1.84 18.97
N ALA A 88 -3.31 1.03 19.51
CA ALA A 88 -4.71 1.41 19.74
C ALA A 88 -4.84 2.64 20.67
N ASP A 89 -4.01 2.71 21.72
CA ASP A 89 -3.96 3.88 22.60
C ASP A 89 -3.49 5.14 21.85
N LYS A 90 -2.42 5.04 21.06
CA LYS A 90 -1.92 6.16 20.23
C LYS A 90 -2.95 6.64 19.21
N VAL A 91 -3.64 5.72 18.53
CA VAL A 91 -4.71 6.04 17.57
C VAL A 91 -5.80 6.87 18.25
N LYS A 92 -6.26 6.45 19.42
CA LYS A 92 -7.27 7.16 20.19
C LYS A 92 -6.79 8.54 20.65
N GLU A 93 -5.54 8.64 21.13
CA GLU A 93 -4.95 9.92 21.55
C GLU A 93 -4.78 10.89 20.37
N ALA A 94 -4.51 10.37 19.17
CA ALA A 94 -4.40 11.15 17.94
C ALA A 94 -5.76 11.47 17.28
N GLY A 95 -6.89 11.08 17.89
CA GLY A 95 -8.23 11.40 17.41
C GLY A 95 -8.79 10.43 16.36
N GLY A 96 -8.19 9.26 16.19
CA GLY A 96 -8.75 8.15 15.42
C GLY A 96 -9.72 7.30 16.26
N GLU A 97 -10.36 6.33 15.60
CA GLU A 97 -11.33 5.43 16.23
C GLU A 97 -10.93 3.97 16.03
N THR A 98 -11.25 3.13 17.03
CA THR A 98 -11.10 1.68 16.90
C THR A 98 -12.34 1.09 16.24
N ILE A 99 -12.17 0.48 15.07
CA ILE A 99 -13.23 -0.23 14.34
C ILE A 99 -13.32 -1.68 14.84
N MET A 100 -12.15 -2.34 14.95
CA MET A 100 -12.02 -3.67 15.52
C MET A 100 -10.81 -3.67 16.45
N GLY A 101 -11.02 -4.02 17.70
CA GLY A 101 -9.97 -3.98 18.72
C GLY A 101 -8.86 -4.98 18.49
N PRO A 102 -7.70 -4.80 19.15
CA PRO A 102 -6.59 -5.74 19.01
C PRO A 102 -6.98 -7.16 19.38
N MET A 103 -6.76 -8.09 18.44
CA MET A 103 -7.08 -9.51 18.61
C MET A 103 -6.00 -10.40 18.03
N ASP A 104 -5.75 -11.54 18.67
CA ASP A 104 -4.83 -12.54 18.14
C ASP A 104 -5.45 -13.27 16.94
N VAL A 105 -4.66 -13.42 15.89
CA VAL A 105 -4.96 -14.28 14.75
C VAL A 105 -4.14 -15.55 14.93
N MET A 106 -4.70 -16.50 15.65
CA MET A 106 -4.03 -17.74 16.02
C MET A 106 -2.61 -17.47 16.57
N ASP A 107 -1.60 -18.12 16.02
CA ASP A 107 -0.19 -17.86 16.30
C ASP A 107 0.54 -17.08 15.19
N GLN A 108 -0.23 -16.55 14.21
CA GLN A 108 0.30 -15.80 13.07
C GLN A 108 0.68 -14.37 13.44
N GLY A 109 -0.13 -13.71 14.25
CA GLY A 109 0.09 -12.32 14.65
C GLY A 109 -1.05 -11.78 15.51
N ARG A 110 -1.04 -10.46 15.71
CA ARG A 110 -2.11 -9.71 16.35
C ARG A 110 -2.50 -8.53 15.49
N MET A 111 -3.78 -8.35 15.24
CA MET A 111 -4.30 -7.31 14.35
C MET A 111 -5.30 -6.41 15.05
N ALA A 112 -5.49 -5.21 14.49
CA ALA A 112 -6.59 -4.32 14.78
C ALA A 112 -6.95 -3.49 13.54
N PHE A 113 -8.19 -2.99 13.49
CA PHE A 113 -8.62 -2.02 12.49
C PHE A 113 -9.01 -0.71 13.15
N PHE A 114 -8.59 0.37 12.52
CA PHE A 114 -8.83 1.73 12.96
C PHE A 114 -9.34 2.58 11.81
N SER A 115 -9.97 3.71 12.13
CA SER A 115 -10.09 4.84 11.22
C SER A 115 -9.23 6.00 11.70
N ASP A 116 -8.62 6.70 10.75
CA ASP A 116 -8.00 7.98 11.03
C ASP A 116 -9.08 9.06 11.27
N PRO A 117 -8.72 10.25 11.78
CA PRO A 117 -9.70 11.30 12.03
C PRO A 117 -10.32 11.92 10.78
N THR A 118 -9.90 11.51 9.57
CA THR A 118 -10.53 11.90 8.30
C THR A 118 -11.50 10.83 7.79
N GLY A 119 -11.51 9.63 8.43
CA GLY A 119 -12.40 8.53 8.14
C GLY A 119 -11.77 7.39 7.32
N ALA A 120 -10.48 7.48 6.96
CA ALA A 120 -9.82 6.40 6.24
C ALA A 120 -9.53 5.21 7.16
N VAL A 121 -10.01 4.02 6.76
CA VAL A 121 -9.86 2.78 7.52
C VAL A 121 -8.57 2.07 7.12
N PHE A 122 -7.82 1.59 8.11
CA PHE A 122 -6.58 0.83 7.92
C PHE A 122 -6.42 -0.25 9.00
N GLY A 123 -5.67 -1.29 8.67
CA GLY A 123 -5.27 -2.33 9.59
C GLY A 123 -3.88 -2.08 10.18
N VAL A 124 -3.62 -2.67 11.34
CA VAL A 124 -2.27 -2.85 11.86
C VAL A 124 -2.00 -4.32 12.09
N TRP A 125 -0.74 -4.71 11.94
CA TRP A 125 -0.27 -6.07 12.14
C TRP A 125 0.93 -6.09 13.07
N GLN A 126 0.78 -6.77 14.20
CA GLN A 126 1.90 -7.13 15.08
C GLN A 126 2.32 -8.55 14.72
N PRO A 127 3.46 -8.73 14.05
CA PRO A 127 3.87 -10.02 13.53
C PRO A 127 4.25 -11.01 14.63
N LYS A 128 3.95 -12.30 14.39
CA LYS A 128 4.49 -13.45 15.12
C LYS A 128 5.14 -14.38 14.11
N LYS A 129 4.41 -15.40 13.58
CA LYS A 129 4.91 -16.28 12.52
C LYS A 129 4.80 -15.65 11.13
N GLN A 130 3.69 -14.97 10.85
CA GLN A 130 3.49 -14.26 9.59
C GLN A 130 4.01 -12.84 9.71
N THR A 131 5.04 -12.50 8.94
CA THR A 131 5.76 -11.22 9.04
C THR A 131 5.30 -10.18 8.02
N GLY A 132 4.52 -10.58 7.02
CA GLY A 132 4.05 -9.74 5.93
C GLY A 132 4.05 -10.48 4.60
N ALA A 133 4.00 -9.76 3.49
CA ALA A 133 4.07 -10.33 2.16
C ALA A 133 5.49 -10.85 1.85
N ASP A 134 5.57 -11.99 1.18
CA ASP A 134 6.87 -12.56 0.77
C ASP A 134 7.49 -11.78 -0.41
N VAL A 135 6.66 -11.07 -1.17
CA VAL A 135 7.08 -10.31 -2.36
C VAL A 135 6.35 -8.98 -2.40
N VAL A 136 7.10 -7.91 -2.63
CA VAL A 136 6.59 -6.56 -2.89
C VAL A 136 7.35 -5.91 -4.05
N SER A 137 6.72 -4.94 -4.70
CA SER A 137 7.31 -4.13 -5.78
C SER A 137 7.78 -4.93 -7.02
N GLU A 138 7.34 -6.18 -7.16
CA GLU A 138 7.52 -6.97 -8.39
C GLU A 138 6.19 -7.06 -9.14
N PRO A 139 6.19 -7.22 -10.48
CA PRO A 139 4.96 -7.39 -11.24
C PRO A 139 4.05 -8.47 -10.64
N GLY A 140 2.79 -8.12 -10.34
CA GLY A 140 1.81 -8.96 -9.65
C GLY A 140 2.00 -9.02 -8.14
N SER A 141 2.60 -8.02 -7.50
CA SER A 141 2.61 -7.85 -6.04
C SER A 141 2.29 -6.41 -5.64
N VAL A 142 2.08 -6.16 -4.36
CA VAL A 142 1.86 -4.81 -3.84
C VAL A 142 3.11 -3.96 -4.07
N ALA A 143 2.93 -2.80 -4.70
CA ALA A 143 4.00 -1.85 -4.99
C ALA A 143 3.92 -0.60 -4.12
N TRP A 144 2.71 -0.16 -3.78
CA TRP A 144 2.49 1.07 -3.02
C TRP A 144 1.15 1.04 -2.31
N ASN A 145 1.04 1.86 -1.26
CA ASN A 145 -0.21 2.13 -0.56
C ASN A 145 -0.40 3.64 -0.46
N GLN A 146 -1.63 4.11 -0.61
CA GLN A 146 -1.91 5.54 -0.59
C GLN A 146 -3.20 5.81 0.17
N VAL A 147 -3.19 6.82 1.02
CA VAL A 147 -4.42 7.37 1.61
C VAL A 147 -4.93 8.53 0.78
N ASN A 148 -6.21 8.49 0.43
CA ASN A 148 -6.94 9.57 -0.22
C ASN A 148 -7.80 10.27 0.83
N THR A 149 -7.61 11.57 1.01
CA THR A 149 -8.31 12.35 2.04
C THR A 149 -8.62 13.77 1.58
N ARG A 150 -9.66 14.39 2.14
CA ARG A 150 -9.96 15.79 1.89
C ARG A 150 -9.17 16.73 2.81
N ASP A 151 -8.63 16.23 3.90
CA ASP A 151 -7.86 16.97 4.89
C ASP A 151 -6.48 16.32 5.12
N PRO A 152 -5.51 16.54 4.19
CA PRO A 152 -4.18 15.96 4.31
C PRO A 152 -3.39 16.48 5.51
N ASP A 153 -3.63 17.70 5.98
CA ASP A 153 -2.93 18.24 7.13
C ASP A 153 -3.31 17.44 8.39
N LYS A 154 -4.61 17.19 8.58
CA LYS A 154 -5.11 16.39 9.69
C LYS A 154 -4.66 14.93 9.62
N ALA A 155 -4.64 14.34 8.43
CA ALA A 155 -4.13 12.99 8.21
C ALA A 155 -2.63 12.90 8.50
N ALA A 156 -1.82 13.86 8.03
CA ALA A 156 -0.38 13.91 8.28
C ALA A 156 -0.06 14.00 9.78
N GLU A 157 -0.74 14.87 10.52
CA GLU A 157 -0.59 14.97 12.00
C GLU A 157 -0.89 13.64 12.69
N PHE A 158 -1.95 12.96 12.26
CA PHE A 158 -2.35 11.66 12.79
C PHE A 158 -1.29 10.59 12.52
N TYR A 159 -0.89 10.37 11.26
CA TYR A 159 0.08 9.32 10.90
C TYR A 159 1.46 9.61 11.51
N LYS A 160 1.84 10.87 11.67
CA LYS A 160 3.04 11.26 12.42
C LYS A 160 2.95 10.87 13.88
N ALA A 161 1.82 11.13 14.54
CA ALA A 161 1.63 10.80 15.97
C ALA A 161 1.62 9.28 16.23
N VAL A 162 1.00 8.50 15.31
CA VAL A 162 0.81 7.05 15.49
C VAL A 162 2.04 6.26 15.07
N PHE A 163 2.60 6.54 13.88
CA PHE A 163 3.66 5.76 13.26
C PHE A 163 5.01 6.49 13.16
N GLY A 164 5.06 7.79 13.46
CA GLY A 164 6.26 8.59 13.31
C GLY A 164 6.54 9.04 11.87
N TRP A 165 5.55 8.95 10.99
CA TRP A 165 5.75 9.34 9.60
C TRP A 165 5.86 10.84 9.44
N ASP A 166 6.90 11.28 8.73
CA ASP A 166 6.98 12.63 8.20
C ASP A 166 6.24 12.70 6.85
N SER A 167 5.76 13.89 6.47
CA SER A 167 5.08 14.12 5.21
C SER A 167 5.83 15.15 4.38
N GLU A 168 6.20 14.78 3.15
CA GLU A 168 6.84 15.67 2.19
C GLU A 168 5.90 15.90 1.00
N ARG A 169 5.57 17.18 0.74
CA ARG A 169 4.76 17.53 -0.42
C ARG A 169 5.60 17.46 -1.68
N LEU A 170 5.19 16.65 -2.64
CA LEU A 170 5.86 16.52 -3.92
C LEU A 170 5.26 17.48 -4.95
N ASP A 171 6.10 18.03 -5.84
CA ASP A 171 5.63 18.76 -7.01
C ASP A 171 5.30 17.77 -8.12
N THR A 172 4.03 17.49 -8.27
CA THR A 172 3.50 16.55 -9.28
C THR A 172 2.93 17.24 -10.51
N GLY A 173 3.19 18.54 -10.68
CA GLY A 173 2.70 19.32 -11.82
C GLY A 173 1.20 19.64 -11.77
N GLY A 174 0.54 19.54 -10.60
CA GLY A 174 -0.85 19.95 -10.45
C GLY A 174 -1.69 19.15 -9.44
N ALA A 175 -1.30 17.94 -9.09
CA ALA A 175 -1.98 17.18 -8.05
C ALA A 175 -1.41 17.51 -6.66
N ASP A 176 -2.26 17.59 -5.67
CA ASP A 176 -1.85 17.75 -4.27
C ASP A 176 -1.49 16.37 -3.70
N TYR A 177 -0.20 16.06 -3.68
CA TYR A 177 0.35 14.77 -3.26
C TYR A 177 1.48 14.95 -2.25
N TRP A 178 1.52 14.06 -1.27
CA TRP A 178 2.58 13.96 -0.27
C TRP A 178 3.13 12.54 -0.24
N GLU A 179 4.43 12.43 -0.11
CA GLU A 179 5.07 11.18 0.30
C GLU A 179 5.09 11.13 1.83
N LEU A 180 4.65 10.02 2.39
CA LEU A 180 4.75 9.72 3.82
C LEU A 180 6.01 8.90 4.03
N GLN A 181 6.90 9.40 4.90
CA GLN A 181 8.25 8.87 5.07
C GLN A 181 8.47 8.36 6.49
N LEU A 182 9.06 7.18 6.62
CA LEU A 182 9.59 6.63 7.86
C LEU A 182 11.12 6.74 7.84
N ASP A 183 11.69 7.49 8.76
CA ASP A 183 13.15 7.73 8.85
C ASP A 183 13.76 8.21 7.51
N GLY A 184 13.04 9.06 6.78
CA GLY A 184 13.45 9.59 5.49
C GLY A 184 13.27 8.66 4.29
N THR A 185 12.66 7.50 4.49
CA THR A 185 12.32 6.56 3.41
C THR A 185 10.83 6.64 3.12
N GLY A 186 10.43 6.84 1.86
CA GLY A 186 9.04 6.82 1.45
C GLY A 186 8.40 5.45 1.69
N VAL A 187 7.29 5.42 2.44
CA VAL A 187 6.58 4.18 2.80
C VAL A 187 5.15 4.16 2.31
N SER A 188 4.54 5.33 2.07
CA SER A 188 3.16 5.46 1.59
C SER A 188 2.95 6.80 0.91
N GLY A 189 1.86 6.91 0.15
CA GLY A 189 1.39 8.16 -0.41
C GLY A 189 0.20 8.76 0.33
N MET A 190 0.01 10.06 0.18
CA MET A 190 -1.20 10.74 0.60
C MET A 190 -1.64 11.71 -0.51
N PHE A 191 -2.89 11.59 -0.91
CA PHE A 191 -3.48 12.38 -2.00
C PHE A 191 -4.66 13.20 -1.49
N ARG A 192 -4.72 14.50 -1.88
CA ARG A 192 -5.89 15.33 -1.59
C ARG A 192 -7.02 15.04 -2.58
N MET A 193 -8.15 14.61 -2.06
CA MET A 193 -9.39 14.46 -2.81
C MET A 193 -9.97 15.87 -3.08
N GLY A 194 -9.93 16.29 -4.35
CA GLY A 194 -10.52 17.55 -4.83
C GLY A 194 -12.00 17.41 -5.21
N ASP A 195 -12.50 18.43 -5.92
CA ASP A 195 -13.90 18.52 -6.37
C ASP A 195 -14.26 17.47 -7.44
N ASP A 196 -13.26 16.83 -8.07
CA ASP A 196 -13.45 15.74 -9.03
C ASP A 196 -13.89 14.43 -8.37
N PHE A 197 -13.74 14.31 -7.04
CA PHE A 197 -14.21 13.16 -6.28
C PHE A 197 -15.65 13.38 -5.80
N PRO A 198 -16.54 12.36 -5.91
CA PRO A 198 -17.88 12.43 -5.35
C PRO A 198 -17.88 12.88 -3.88
N GLU A 199 -18.74 13.83 -3.51
CA GLU A 199 -18.75 14.40 -2.16
C GLU A 199 -19.00 13.34 -1.09
N GLU A 200 -19.80 12.32 -1.41
CA GLU A 200 -20.13 11.19 -0.55
C GLU A 200 -19.01 10.15 -0.42
N LEU A 201 -17.96 10.20 -1.26
CA LEU A 201 -16.83 9.27 -1.16
C LEU A 201 -15.99 9.62 0.08
N PRO A 202 -15.91 8.72 1.08
CA PRO A 202 -15.12 8.96 2.29
C PRO A 202 -13.62 8.93 1.98
N ALA A 203 -12.81 9.42 2.90
CA ALA A 203 -11.38 9.16 2.90
C ALA A 203 -11.14 7.65 2.94
N HIS A 204 -10.16 7.17 2.19
CA HIS A 204 -9.90 5.73 2.04
C HIS A 204 -8.46 5.45 1.64
N TRP A 205 -7.99 4.25 1.97
CA TRP A 205 -6.75 3.71 1.43
C TRP A 205 -6.98 3.02 0.09
N ILE A 206 -5.97 3.06 -0.78
CA ILE A 206 -5.93 2.34 -2.04
C ILE A 206 -4.59 1.60 -2.16
N VAL A 207 -4.64 0.34 -2.60
CA VAL A 207 -3.48 -0.51 -2.82
C VAL A 207 -3.11 -0.47 -4.29
N TYR A 208 -1.83 -0.27 -4.59
CA TYR A 208 -1.28 -0.29 -5.93
C TYR A 208 -0.54 -1.61 -6.17
N PHE A 209 -0.87 -2.29 -7.25
CA PHE A 209 -0.19 -3.50 -7.68
C PHE A 209 0.75 -3.20 -8.84
N ALA A 210 1.99 -3.67 -8.75
CA ALA A 210 2.95 -3.55 -9.84
C ALA A 210 2.52 -4.40 -11.04
N VAL A 211 2.72 -3.87 -12.24
CA VAL A 211 2.50 -4.57 -13.50
C VAL A 211 3.63 -4.24 -14.49
N GLU A 212 3.88 -5.15 -15.44
CA GLU A 212 4.85 -4.89 -16.51
C GLU A 212 4.36 -3.84 -17.51
N ASP A 213 3.05 -3.79 -17.76
CA ASP A 213 2.40 -2.87 -18.69
C ASP A 213 1.02 -2.48 -18.12
N ALA A 214 0.86 -1.21 -17.74
CA ALA A 214 -0.37 -0.72 -17.14
C ALA A 214 -1.54 -0.68 -18.14
N ASP A 215 -1.30 -0.41 -19.42
CA ASP A 215 -2.33 -0.41 -20.47
C ASP A 215 -2.86 -1.82 -20.70
N ALA A 216 -1.95 -2.77 -20.93
CA ALA A 216 -2.33 -4.17 -21.17
C ALA A 216 -3.02 -4.79 -19.94
N ALA A 217 -2.54 -4.50 -18.73
CA ALA A 217 -3.17 -4.97 -17.48
C ALA A 217 -4.56 -4.34 -17.28
N THR A 218 -4.73 -3.06 -17.63
CA THR A 218 -6.04 -2.38 -17.57
C THR A 218 -7.04 -3.02 -18.53
N GLU A 219 -6.64 -3.28 -19.79
CA GLU A 219 -7.53 -3.95 -20.74
C GLU A 219 -7.89 -5.37 -20.28
N LYS A 220 -6.93 -6.12 -19.77
CA LYS A 220 -7.17 -7.46 -19.20
C LYS A 220 -8.14 -7.43 -18.02
N ALA A 221 -8.00 -6.44 -17.12
CA ALA A 221 -8.92 -6.25 -16.01
C ALA A 221 -10.35 -5.91 -16.50
N LYS A 222 -10.49 -5.06 -17.53
CA LYS A 222 -11.78 -4.75 -18.18
C LYS A 222 -12.45 -5.99 -18.79
N GLU A 223 -11.68 -6.82 -19.46
CA GLU A 223 -12.16 -8.10 -19.99
C GLU A 223 -12.66 -9.02 -18.86
N GLY A 224 -12.02 -8.98 -17.68
CA GLY A 224 -12.45 -9.67 -16.46
C GLY A 224 -13.62 -9.01 -15.72
N GLY A 225 -14.16 -7.89 -16.22
CA GLY A 225 -15.33 -7.21 -15.66
C GLY A 225 -15.03 -6.05 -14.71
N ALA A 226 -13.78 -5.63 -14.57
CA ALA A 226 -13.43 -4.45 -13.80
C ALA A 226 -13.94 -3.16 -14.46
N GLN A 227 -14.20 -2.15 -13.63
CA GLN A 227 -14.55 -0.80 -14.09
C GLN A 227 -13.32 0.11 -13.94
N VAL A 228 -12.97 0.81 -15.03
CA VAL A 228 -11.90 1.82 -14.99
C VAL A 228 -12.46 3.11 -14.37
N ARG A 229 -11.78 3.59 -13.33
CA ARG A 229 -12.07 4.86 -12.65
C ARG A 229 -11.18 5.97 -13.16
N ALA A 230 -9.90 5.65 -13.44
CA ALA A 230 -8.97 6.51 -14.16
C ALA A 230 -8.23 5.67 -15.20
N GLU A 231 -8.34 6.08 -16.47
CA GLU A 231 -7.61 5.45 -17.58
C GLU A 231 -6.10 5.59 -17.36
N PRO A 232 -5.26 4.71 -17.96
CA PRO A 232 -3.82 4.76 -17.79
C PRO A 232 -3.23 6.12 -18.10
N PHE A 233 -2.50 6.71 -17.17
CA PHE A 233 -1.83 8.00 -17.29
C PHE A 233 -0.44 7.97 -16.65
N ASP A 234 0.42 8.89 -17.08
CA ASP A 234 1.79 8.97 -16.63
C ASP A 234 1.97 10.06 -15.56
N ASN A 235 2.83 9.76 -14.57
CA ASN A 235 3.44 10.75 -13.71
C ASN A 235 4.91 10.38 -13.44
N GLU A 236 5.58 11.12 -12.55
CA GLU A 236 7.01 10.89 -12.23
C GLU A 236 7.29 9.50 -11.62
N ALA A 237 6.31 8.87 -10.96
CA ALA A 237 6.43 7.54 -10.37
C ALA A 237 6.21 6.41 -11.37
N GLY A 238 5.68 6.71 -12.58
CA GLY A 238 5.41 5.73 -13.61
C GLY A 238 4.06 5.91 -14.29
N ARG A 239 3.58 4.84 -14.93
CA ARG A 239 2.28 4.78 -15.59
C ARG A 239 1.30 3.96 -14.75
N PHE A 240 0.14 4.52 -14.43
CA PHE A 240 -0.83 3.85 -13.56
C PHE A 240 -2.28 4.11 -13.95
N ALA A 241 -3.14 3.19 -13.52
CA ALA A 241 -4.59 3.26 -13.70
C ALA A 241 -5.29 2.96 -12.37
N VAL A 242 -6.49 3.47 -12.19
CA VAL A 242 -7.34 3.17 -11.04
C VAL A 242 -8.58 2.42 -11.50
N LEU A 243 -8.86 1.31 -10.85
CA LEU A 243 -9.93 0.39 -11.21
C LEU A 243 -10.78 0.04 -9.99
N THR A 244 -11.94 -0.54 -10.28
CA THR A 244 -12.78 -1.21 -9.30
C THR A 244 -13.02 -2.63 -9.83
N ASP A 245 -12.78 -3.63 -9.01
CA ASP A 245 -12.99 -5.03 -9.37
C ASP A 245 -14.48 -5.35 -9.59
N PRO A 246 -14.84 -6.53 -10.11
CA PRO A 246 -16.25 -6.87 -10.37
C PRO A 246 -17.15 -6.88 -9.14
N GLN A 247 -16.60 -6.99 -7.93
CA GLN A 247 -17.35 -6.97 -6.66
C GLN A 247 -17.44 -5.56 -6.06
N GLY A 248 -16.62 -4.61 -6.53
CA GLY A 248 -16.64 -3.21 -6.09
C GLY A 248 -15.42 -2.74 -5.30
N ALA A 249 -14.41 -3.57 -5.08
CA ALA A 249 -13.18 -3.16 -4.41
C ALA A 249 -12.29 -2.31 -5.33
N ALA A 250 -11.91 -1.12 -4.88
CA ALA A 250 -11.01 -0.24 -5.59
C ALA A 250 -9.55 -0.68 -5.42
N PHE A 251 -8.78 -0.63 -6.51
CA PHE A 251 -7.34 -0.88 -6.54
C PHE A 251 -6.68 -0.09 -7.66
N ALA A 252 -5.37 0.03 -7.62
CA ALA A 252 -4.62 0.66 -8.70
C ALA A 252 -3.58 -0.30 -9.30
N LEU A 253 -3.26 -0.08 -10.55
CA LEU A 253 -2.15 -0.71 -11.27
C LEU A 253 -1.05 0.31 -11.48
N ILE A 254 0.20 -0.10 -11.35
CA ILE A 254 1.36 0.77 -11.60
C ILE A 254 2.46 0.03 -12.35
N ASN A 255 2.94 0.64 -13.44
CA ASN A 255 4.20 0.32 -14.08
C ASN A 255 5.23 1.39 -13.70
N GLN A 256 6.21 1.04 -12.90
CA GLN A 256 7.24 1.97 -12.40
C GLN A 256 8.40 2.17 -13.39
N GLY A 257 8.28 1.72 -14.64
CA GLY A 257 9.27 1.98 -15.69
C GLY A 257 10.68 1.44 -15.40
N GLY A 258 10.80 0.38 -14.60
CA GLY A 258 12.09 -0.25 -14.26
C GLY A 258 12.91 0.49 -13.20
N GLY A 259 12.34 1.52 -12.56
CA GLY A 259 12.90 2.21 -11.40
C GLY A 259 12.08 1.89 -10.15
N SER A 260 12.67 1.20 -9.19
CA SER A 260 12.05 1.00 -7.86
C SER A 260 11.86 2.35 -7.17
N VAL A 261 10.64 2.63 -6.68
CA VAL A 261 10.37 3.84 -5.87
C VAL A 261 10.93 3.67 -4.45
N ALA A 262 11.37 2.47 -4.08
CA ALA A 262 12.01 2.20 -2.80
C ALA A 262 13.49 2.63 -2.83
N GLY A 263 13.78 3.80 -2.27
CA GLY A 263 15.13 4.24 -1.92
C GLY A 263 15.89 4.99 -3.02
N LYS A 264 15.61 6.26 -3.22
CA LYS A 264 16.68 7.17 -3.63
C LYS A 264 17.66 7.27 -2.46
N GLU A 265 18.79 6.56 -2.57
CA GLU A 265 19.94 6.81 -1.70
C GLU A 265 20.32 8.29 -1.81
N ALA A 266 20.50 8.93 -0.66
CA ALA A 266 21.03 10.28 -0.59
C ALA A 266 22.35 10.33 -1.36
N GLY A 267 22.37 11.03 -2.49
CA GLY A 267 23.55 11.20 -3.32
C GLY A 267 24.66 11.86 -2.51
N GLY A 268 25.74 11.13 -2.32
CA GLY A 268 26.98 11.67 -1.77
C GLY A 268 27.49 12.79 -2.67
N ASP A 269 27.77 13.92 -2.04
CA ASP A 269 28.48 15.06 -2.57
C ASP A 269 29.94 14.62 -2.90
N ASP A 270 30.19 14.25 -4.15
CA ASP A 270 31.57 14.14 -4.65
C ASP A 270 32.08 15.56 -4.99
N ALA A 271 32.74 16.18 -4.01
CA ALA A 271 33.53 17.36 -4.22
C ALA A 271 34.73 17.01 -5.09
N GLU A 272 34.68 17.32 -6.37
CA GLU A 272 35.84 17.36 -7.24
C GLU A 272 36.78 18.49 -6.77
N GLY A 273 37.93 18.08 -6.21
CA GLY A 273 39.04 18.96 -5.93
C GLY A 273 39.74 19.36 -7.22
N ASP A 274 39.73 20.64 -7.51
CA ASP A 274 40.54 21.29 -8.54
C ASP A 274 42.01 21.25 -8.11
N ASP A 275 42.82 20.41 -8.73
CA ASP A 275 44.30 20.45 -8.66
C ASP A 275 44.81 21.39 -9.74
N GLU A 276 45.06 22.64 -9.35
CA GLU A 276 45.92 23.57 -10.09
C GLU A 276 47.35 23.05 -10.12
N LYS A 277 47.83 22.60 -11.26
CA LYS A 277 49.27 22.45 -11.54
C LYS A 277 49.77 23.70 -12.23
N GLY A 278 50.57 24.45 -11.46
CA GLY A 278 51.40 25.53 -11.99
C GLY A 278 52.40 25.01 -13.02
N ASP A 279 52.48 25.72 -14.11
CA ASP A 279 53.56 25.60 -15.13
C ASP A 279 54.53 26.76 -14.92
N GLU A 280 55.74 26.44 -14.44
CA GLU A 280 56.89 27.32 -14.46
C GLU A 280 57.58 27.13 -15.81
N GLY A 281 57.46 28.13 -16.69
CA GLY A 281 58.22 28.23 -17.91
C GLY A 281 59.56 29.01 -17.69
N ARG A 282 60.65 28.40 -18.03
CA ARG A 282 61.98 29.00 -18.14
C ARG A 282 62.23 29.52 -19.53
N ASP A 283 62.88 30.69 -19.49
CA ASP A 283 64.07 31.21 -20.24
C ASP A 283 64.15 30.93 -21.77
N ASP A 284 64.23 31.95 -22.57
CA ASP A 284 65.39 32.78 -22.96
C ASP A 284 64.90 33.97 -23.82
#